data_07ba82cb900e4d6929f6986009410b8f
#
_entry.id   07ba82cb900e4d6929f6986009410b8f
#
_cell.length_a   1.000
_cell.length_b   1.000
_cell.length_c   1.000
_cell.angle_alpha   90.00
_cell.angle_beta   90.00
_cell.angle_gamma   90.00
#
_symmetry.space_group_name_H-M   'P 1'
#
loop_
_entity.id
_entity.type
_entity.pdbx_description
1 polymer ?
#
loop_
_entity_poly.entity_id
_entity_poly.type
_entity_poly.pdbx_seq_one_letter_code
_entity_poly.pdbx_strand_id
1 'polypeptide(L)' 'MYIEVTVDLTNYEGTVLDLRLSDRYTVKKLLDIAWQTTTISRSPREGHWVRVVNKNKLFPGHLTLTDCGVTTGDRIEII' A
#
# COMPACT_ATOMS: atom_id res chain seq x y z
N MET A 1 -6.26 1.96 -15.03
CA MET A 1 -6.33 3.39 -14.66
C MET A 1 -5.31 3.69 -13.58
N TYR A 2 -4.62 4.82 -13.68
CA TYR A 2 -3.67 5.23 -12.64
C TYR A 2 -4.38 6.05 -11.57
N ILE A 3 -4.02 5.78 -10.33
CA ILE A 3 -4.58 6.47 -9.17
C ILE A 3 -3.44 6.99 -8.31
N GLU A 4 -3.73 7.99 -7.48
CA GLU A 4 -2.77 8.55 -6.55
C GLU A 4 -3.22 8.21 -5.13
N VAL A 5 -2.31 7.56 -4.38
CA VAL A 5 -2.60 7.10 -3.02
C VAL A 5 -1.50 7.54 -2.07
N THR A 6 -1.85 7.68 -0.81
CA THR A 6 -0.89 7.92 0.26
C THR A 6 -0.59 6.60 0.94
N VAL A 7 0.68 6.22 0.98
CA VAL A 7 1.14 4.97 1.60
C VAL A 7 1.83 5.30 2.91
N ASP A 8 1.29 4.76 3.99
CA ASP A 8 1.77 5.01 5.35
C ASP A 8 2.64 3.84 5.80
N LEU A 9 3.93 4.09 5.96
CA LEU A 9 4.94 3.11 6.37
C LEU A 9 5.38 3.32 7.82
N THR A 10 4.63 4.08 8.61
CA THR A 10 5.04 4.45 9.97
C THR A 10 5.20 3.25 10.89
N ASN A 11 4.55 2.13 10.60
CA ASN A 11 4.75 0.89 11.37
C ASN A 11 6.13 0.28 11.13
N TYR A 12 6.88 0.76 10.14
CA TYR A 12 8.23 0.26 9.84
C TYR A 12 9.28 1.31 10.16
N GLU A 13 9.40 2.38 9.35
CA GLU A 13 10.46 3.37 9.58
C GLU A 13 9.97 4.81 9.49
N GLY A 14 8.68 5.02 9.73
CA GLY A 14 8.14 6.35 9.96
C GLY A 14 7.96 7.24 8.74
N THR A 15 7.88 6.65 7.55
CA THR A 15 7.75 7.40 6.31
C THR A 15 6.33 7.30 5.76
N VAL A 16 5.88 8.40 5.16
CA VAL A 16 4.62 8.45 4.39
C VAL A 16 4.97 8.87 2.97
N LEU A 17 4.46 8.14 1.99
CA LEU A 17 4.74 8.36 0.57
C LEU A 17 3.45 8.64 -0.18
N ASP A 18 3.53 9.53 -1.19
CA ASP A 18 2.48 9.67 -2.18
C ASP A 18 2.93 8.97 -3.45
N LEU A 19 2.14 7.99 -3.90
CA LEU A 19 2.49 7.19 -5.08
C LEU A 19 1.39 7.27 -6.11
N ARG A 20 1.80 7.26 -7.38
CA ARG A 20 0.89 7.11 -8.50
C ARG A 20 1.04 5.71 -9.06
N LEU A 21 -0.04 4.93 -9.02
CA LEU A 21 -0.01 3.50 -9.31
C LEU A 21 -1.17 3.11 -10.21
N SER A 22 -0.99 2.02 -10.96
CA SER A 22 -2.11 1.40 -11.66
C SER A 22 -3.00 0.70 -10.62
N ASP A 23 -4.30 0.89 -10.70
CA ASP A 23 -5.25 0.19 -9.83
C ASP A 23 -5.34 -1.31 -10.14
N ARG A 24 -4.72 -1.76 -11.22
CA ARG A 24 -4.58 -3.18 -11.55
C ARG A 24 -3.43 -3.85 -10.82
N TYR A 25 -2.54 -3.08 -10.20
CA TYR A 25 -1.47 -3.65 -9.40
C TYR A 25 -2.06 -4.34 -8.17
N THR A 26 -1.39 -5.40 -7.73
CA THR A 26 -1.74 -6.04 -6.45
C THR A 26 -1.23 -5.21 -5.30
N VAL A 27 -1.77 -5.46 -4.11
CA VAL A 27 -1.26 -4.88 -2.87
C VAL A 27 0.22 -5.22 -2.70
N LYS A 28 0.61 -6.46 -3.00
CA LYS A 28 2.02 -6.87 -2.93
C LYS A 28 2.89 -6.00 -3.84
N LYS A 29 2.43 -5.71 -5.06
CA LYS A 29 3.17 -4.85 -5.99
C LYS A 29 3.31 -3.44 -5.43
N LEU A 30 2.28 -2.91 -4.80
CA LEU A 30 2.36 -1.61 -4.13
C LEU A 30 3.45 -1.63 -3.05
N LEU A 31 3.51 -2.68 -2.23
CA LEU A 31 4.54 -2.80 -1.21
C LEU A 31 5.93 -2.89 -1.84
N ASP A 32 6.10 -3.66 -2.92
CA ASP A 32 7.38 -3.77 -3.62
C ASP A 32 7.86 -2.38 -4.07
N ILE A 33 6.97 -1.59 -4.65
CA ILE A 33 7.30 -0.23 -5.11
C ILE A 33 7.67 0.66 -3.93
N ALA A 34 6.89 0.60 -2.84
CA ALA A 34 7.17 1.40 -1.64
C ALA A 34 8.54 1.06 -1.06
N TRP A 35 8.89 -0.22 -0.98
CA TRP A 35 10.19 -0.65 -0.46
C TRP A 35 11.34 -0.23 -1.37
N GLN A 36 11.14 -0.19 -2.68
CA GLN A 36 12.15 0.29 -3.62
C GLN A 36 12.37 1.80 -3.53
N THR A 37 11.34 2.52 -3.13
CA THR A 37 11.37 4.00 -3.05
C THR A 37 12.03 4.47 -1.76
N THR A 38 12.06 3.64 -0.73
CA THR A 38 12.58 3.96 0.59
C THR A 38 13.75 3.06 0.95
N THR A 39 14.40 3.35 2.08
CA THR A 39 15.52 2.56 2.58
C THR A 39 15.13 1.80 3.85
N ILE A 40 14.00 1.12 3.81
CA ILE A 40 13.52 0.34 4.94
C ILE A 40 14.34 -0.95 5.01
N SER A 41 14.94 -1.22 6.17
CA SER A 41 15.80 -2.38 6.37
C SER A 41 15.03 -3.67 6.68
N ARG A 42 13.82 -3.54 7.25
CA ARG A 42 12.99 -4.70 7.57
C ARG A 42 12.16 -5.11 6.37
N SER A 43 11.93 -6.41 6.22
CA SER A 43 11.02 -6.92 5.18
C SER A 43 9.56 -6.68 5.58
N PRO A 44 8.66 -6.58 4.58
CA PRO A 44 7.23 -6.52 4.89
C PRO A 44 6.80 -7.78 5.65
N ARG A 45 5.76 -7.63 6.48
CA ARG A 45 5.16 -8.77 7.17
C ARG A 45 4.65 -9.77 6.14
N GLU A 46 4.77 -11.06 6.45
CA GLU A 46 4.25 -12.12 5.60
C GLU A 46 2.76 -11.90 5.33
N GLY A 47 2.34 -12.19 4.08
CA GLY A 47 0.98 -11.95 3.63
C GLY A 47 0.74 -10.57 3.04
N HIS A 48 1.66 -9.62 3.25
CA HIS A 48 1.62 -8.27 2.68
C HIS A 48 0.29 -7.55 2.97
N TRP A 49 -0.14 -7.61 4.24
CA TRP A 49 -1.40 -7.02 4.66
C TRP A 49 -1.33 -5.49 4.70
N VAL A 50 -2.40 -4.87 4.27
CA VAL A 50 -2.58 -3.42 4.37
C VAL A 50 -3.95 -3.10 4.93
N ARG A 51 -4.09 -1.90 5.49
CA ARG A 51 -5.38 -1.36 5.87
C ARG A 51 -5.69 -0.14 5.01
N VAL A 52 -6.86 -0.14 4.38
CA VAL A 52 -7.37 1.05 3.70
C VAL A 52 -8.07 1.87 4.76
N VAL A 53 -7.43 2.97 5.18
CA VAL A 53 -7.77 3.68 6.42
C VAL A 53 -9.20 4.22 6.40
N ASN A 54 -9.60 4.87 5.30
CA ASN A 54 -10.94 5.46 5.23
C ASN A 54 -12.05 4.42 5.09
N LYS A 55 -11.73 3.16 4.81
CA LYS A 55 -12.70 2.06 4.81
C LYS A 55 -12.59 1.20 6.05
N ASN A 56 -11.50 1.37 6.81
CA ASN A 56 -11.18 0.60 8.00
C ASN A 56 -11.24 -0.90 7.76
N LYS A 57 -10.69 -1.34 6.64
CA LYS A 57 -10.64 -2.75 6.25
C LYS A 57 -9.23 -3.20 5.93
N LEU A 58 -8.91 -4.46 6.26
CA LEU A 58 -7.64 -5.10 5.97
C LEU A 58 -7.75 -5.93 4.70
N PHE A 59 -6.70 -5.90 3.89
CA PHE A 59 -6.65 -6.68 2.65
C PHE A 59 -5.28 -7.35 2.51
N PRO A 60 -5.25 -8.60 2.02
CA PRO A 60 -3.98 -9.31 1.80
C PRO A 60 -3.32 -8.90 0.48
N GLY A 61 -2.06 -9.26 0.35
CA GLY A 61 -1.22 -8.84 -0.77
C GLY A 61 -1.63 -9.34 -2.15
N HIS A 62 -2.40 -10.42 -2.23
CA HIS A 62 -2.76 -11.02 -3.52
C HIS A 62 -3.90 -10.28 -4.24
N LEU A 63 -4.64 -9.44 -3.55
CA LEU A 63 -5.73 -8.67 -4.15
C LEU A 63 -5.19 -7.48 -4.92
N THR A 64 -5.89 -7.09 -5.99
CA THR A 64 -5.57 -5.85 -6.70
C THR A 64 -6.13 -4.65 -5.94
N LEU A 65 -5.61 -3.47 -6.26
CA LEU A 65 -6.14 -2.24 -5.65
C LEU A 65 -7.61 -2.04 -6.02
N THR A 66 -7.99 -2.42 -7.24
CA THR A 66 -9.39 -2.40 -7.66
C THR A 66 -10.24 -3.33 -6.78
N ASP A 67 -9.75 -4.54 -6.51
CA ASP A 67 -10.46 -5.49 -5.65
C ASP A 67 -10.68 -4.93 -4.24
N CYS A 68 -9.73 -4.14 -3.76
CA CYS A 68 -9.82 -3.50 -2.44
C CYS A 68 -10.70 -2.26 -2.44
N GLY A 69 -11.16 -1.81 -3.61
CA GLY A 69 -11.93 -0.58 -3.72
C GLY A 69 -11.10 0.68 -3.52
N VAL A 70 -9.80 0.61 -3.74
CA VAL A 70 -8.90 1.76 -3.57
C VAL A 70 -9.08 2.72 -4.73
N THR A 71 -9.21 4.00 -4.42
CA THR A 71 -9.35 5.08 -5.39
C THR A 71 -8.39 6.22 -5.06
N THR A 72 -8.28 7.19 -5.97
CA THR A 72 -7.43 8.36 -5.74
C THR A 72 -7.82 9.07 -4.45
N GLY A 73 -6.81 9.42 -3.67
CA GLY A 73 -6.98 10.09 -2.38
C GLY A 73 -7.04 9.15 -1.18
N ASP A 74 -7.09 7.84 -1.41
CA ASP A 74 -7.12 6.88 -0.30
C ASP A 74 -5.76 6.82 0.40
N ARG A 75 -5.83 6.55 1.71
CA ARG A 75 -4.65 6.31 2.54
C ARG A 75 -4.55 4.82 2.84
N ILE A 76 -3.39 4.27 2.57
CA ILE A 76 -3.11 2.84 2.76
C ILE A 76 -2.03 2.69 3.82
N GLU A 77 -2.37 2.06 4.92
CA GLU A 77 -1.43 1.79 6.01
C GLU A 77 -0.85 0.39 5.83
N ILE A 78 0.46 0.28 5.83
CA ILE A 78 1.15 -1.01 5.77
C ILE A 78 1.22 -1.58 7.18
N ILE A 79 0.67 -2.76 7.35
CA ILE A 79 0.58 -3.43 8.66
C ILE A 79 1.89 -4.15 9.02
#